data_980f805e7d04ce55a56e507d70dfd259
#
_entry.id   980f805e7d04ce55a56e507d70dfd259
#
_cell.length_a   1.000
_cell.length_b   1.000
_cell.length_c   1.000
_cell.angle_alpha   90.00
_cell.angle_beta   90.00
_cell.angle_gamma   90.00
#
_symmetry.space_group_name_H-M   'P 1'
#
loop_
_entity.id
_entity.type
_entity.pdbx_description
1 polymer ?
#
loop_
_entity_poly.entity_id
_entity_poly.type
_entity_poly.pdbx_seq_one_letter_code
_entity_poly.pdbx_strand_id
1 'polypeptide(L)'
;METTVDTITAVRATALRLESVSRRHGRRGRETTALDAVSCEVPAGSFTAVVGPSGSGKSTFLQCAAGLDRPTSGTVRIGTTDLGSLSEAALTRLRRDRIGFVFQSHALNLVPSLSIEENVVLPLVLAGADPADERVLARGRDLLARVGLAGRGAQDPSTLSGGQQQRVAVARALVTGPEVIFADEPTASLDPESAELVLGLLRDAVRVDGRTVVMVTHDPVAAGWADTVLTMDGGRLR
;
A
#
# COMPACT_ATOMS: atom_id res chain seq x y z
N MET A 1 4.50 46.12 -18.54
CA MET A 1 5.15 45.49 -17.36
C MET A 1 4.43 44.19 -17.11
N GLU A 2 4.86 43.11 -17.75
CA GLU A 2 4.33 41.76 -17.58
C GLU A 2 5.00 41.13 -16.36
N THR A 3 4.21 40.85 -15.34
CA THR A 3 4.68 40.15 -14.14
C THR A 3 4.67 38.65 -14.44
N THR A 4 5.82 38.12 -14.77
CA THR A 4 6.05 36.66 -14.89
C THR A 4 5.87 36.05 -13.51
N VAL A 5 4.79 35.31 -13.31
CA VAL A 5 4.59 34.46 -12.13
C VAL A 5 5.43 33.22 -12.32
N ASP A 6 6.63 33.21 -11.74
CA ASP A 6 7.44 32.00 -11.59
C ASP A 6 6.68 30.98 -10.74
N THR A 7 6.08 30.01 -11.41
CA THR A 7 5.53 28.82 -10.73
C THR A 7 6.72 27.98 -10.29
N ILE A 8 7.23 28.25 -9.06
CA ILE A 8 8.20 27.38 -8.40
C ILE A 8 7.47 26.04 -8.16
N THR A 9 7.70 25.07 -9.04
CA THR A 9 7.30 23.69 -8.82
C THR A 9 8.09 23.19 -7.60
N ALA A 10 7.49 23.23 -6.42
CA ALA A 10 8.09 22.68 -5.22
C ALA A 10 8.44 21.21 -5.48
N VAL A 11 9.73 20.88 -5.49
CA VAL A 11 10.21 19.50 -5.60
C VAL A 11 9.68 18.74 -4.38
N ARG A 12 8.66 17.90 -4.60
CA ARG A 12 8.10 17.06 -3.53
C ARG A 12 9.19 16.09 -3.06
N ALA A 13 9.29 15.89 -1.75
CA ALA A 13 10.17 14.88 -1.18
C ALA A 13 9.82 13.51 -1.78
N THR A 14 10.82 12.66 -2.00
CA THR A 14 10.61 11.29 -2.50
C THR A 14 10.19 10.40 -1.34
N ALA A 15 9.02 9.75 -1.46
CA ALA A 15 8.53 8.82 -0.46
C ALA A 15 9.08 7.41 -0.65
N LEU A 16 9.22 6.98 -1.93
CA LEU A 16 9.76 5.68 -2.29
C LEU A 16 10.74 5.84 -3.44
N ARG A 17 11.91 5.20 -3.34
CA ARG A 17 12.91 5.15 -4.41
C ARG A 17 13.43 3.72 -4.57
N LEU A 18 13.43 3.25 -5.82
CA LEU A 18 14.09 2.02 -6.24
C LEU A 18 15.24 2.40 -7.17
N GLU A 19 16.42 1.80 -6.94
CA GLU A 19 17.63 2.02 -7.75
C GLU A 19 18.17 0.66 -8.23
N SER A 20 18.02 0.39 -9.53
CA SER A 20 18.49 -0.85 -10.22
C SER A 20 18.08 -2.14 -9.50
N VAL A 21 16.85 -2.19 -9.01
CA VAL A 21 16.33 -3.31 -8.23
C VAL A 21 16.07 -4.50 -9.14
N SER A 22 16.71 -5.63 -8.82
CA SER A 22 16.46 -6.90 -9.48
C SER A 22 15.99 -7.96 -8.47
N ARG A 23 15.09 -8.84 -8.90
CA ARG A 23 14.64 -9.97 -8.11
C ARG A 23 14.55 -11.23 -8.95
N ARG A 24 15.24 -12.28 -8.49
CA ARG A 24 15.22 -13.60 -9.09
C ARG A 24 14.62 -14.60 -8.12
N HIS A 25 13.73 -15.46 -8.62
CA HIS A 25 13.11 -16.55 -7.88
C HIS A 25 13.62 -17.88 -8.43
N GLY A 26 13.75 -18.89 -7.57
CA GLY A 26 14.13 -20.23 -7.96
C GLY A 26 15.45 -20.70 -7.34
N ARG A 27 15.87 -21.92 -7.72
CA ARG A 27 17.16 -22.49 -7.31
C ARG A 27 18.19 -22.30 -8.43
N ARG A 28 19.46 -22.25 -8.05
CA ARG A 28 20.61 -22.14 -8.98
C ARG A 28 20.43 -23.06 -10.21
N GLY A 29 20.41 -22.48 -11.42
CA GLY A 29 20.21 -23.18 -12.69
C GLY A 29 18.74 -23.26 -13.18
N ARG A 30 17.74 -22.78 -12.37
CA ARG A 30 16.34 -22.63 -12.76
C ARG A 30 15.76 -21.32 -12.17
N GLU A 31 16.45 -20.24 -12.40
CA GLU A 31 16.04 -18.92 -11.90
C GLU A 31 15.14 -18.22 -12.92
N THR A 32 14.04 -17.63 -12.43
CA THR A 32 13.19 -16.73 -13.20
C THR A 32 13.41 -15.32 -12.69
N THR A 33 13.76 -14.40 -13.58
CA THR A 33 13.89 -12.97 -13.26
C THR A 33 12.50 -12.36 -13.22
N ALA A 34 12.08 -11.94 -12.03
CA ALA A 34 10.80 -11.25 -11.83
C ALA A 34 10.93 -9.72 -11.92
N LEU A 35 12.09 -9.18 -11.50
CA LEU A 35 12.46 -7.77 -11.70
C LEU A 35 13.86 -7.70 -12.30
N ASP A 36 14.06 -6.80 -13.26
CA ASP A 36 15.30 -6.61 -13.97
C ASP A 36 15.71 -5.14 -13.99
N ALA A 37 16.62 -4.76 -13.09
CA ALA A 37 17.18 -3.42 -12.93
C ALA A 37 16.14 -2.28 -12.86
N VAL A 38 15.04 -2.50 -12.14
CA VAL A 38 13.94 -1.54 -11.98
C VAL A 38 14.42 -0.32 -11.20
N SER A 39 14.21 0.87 -11.78
CA SER A 39 14.47 2.15 -11.13
C SER A 39 13.25 3.06 -11.25
N CYS A 40 12.80 3.64 -10.14
CA CYS A 40 11.74 4.64 -10.13
C CYS A 40 11.77 5.46 -8.84
N GLU A 41 11.11 6.62 -8.89
CA GLU A 41 10.83 7.46 -7.74
C GLU A 41 9.34 7.76 -7.65
N VAL A 42 8.81 7.66 -6.43
CA VAL A 42 7.42 8.02 -6.11
C VAL A 42 7.45 9.25 -5.21
N PRO A 43 6.88 10.38 -5.65
CA PRO A 43 6.84 11.59 -4.86
C PRO A 43 5.97 11.40 -3.61
N ALA A 44 6.35 12.05 -2.49
CA ALA A 44 5.53 12.07 -1.29
C ALA A 44 4.18 12.76 -1.54
N GLY A 45 3.12 12.20 -0.95
CA GLY A 45 1.75 12.72 -1.12
C GLY A 45 1.24 12.59 -2.55
N SER A 46 1.62 11.51 -3.26
CA SER A 46 1.12 11.19 -4.59
C SER A 46 0.48 9.81 -4.64
N PHE A 47 -0.36 9.59 -5.64
CA PHE A 47 -0.93 8.29 -5.99
C PHE A 47 -0.26 7.77 -7.27
N THR A 48 0.50 6.70 -7.18
CA THR A 48 1.15 6.07 -8.34
C THR A 48 0.55 4.70 -8.58
N ALA A 49 0.15 4.43 -9.83
CA ALA A 49 -0.26 3.10 -10.28
C ALA A 49 0.85 2.44 -11.10
N VAL A 50 1.09 1.15 -10.88
CA VAL A 50 1.95 0.31 -11.71
C VAL A 50 1.07 -0.68 -12.45
N VAL A 51 1.02 -0.56 -13.77
CA VAL A 51 0.16 -1.38 -14.63
C VAL A 51 0.99 -2.35 -15.46
N GLY A 52 0.35 -3.40 -15.97
CA GLY A 52 0.99 -4.36 -16.88
C GLY A 52 0.26 -5.71 -16.90
N PRO A 53 0.60 -6.60 -17.84
CA PRO A 53 -0.04 -7.90 -17.96
C PRO A 53 0.25 -8.80 -16.74
N SER A 54 -0.52 -9.89 -16.61
CA SER A 54 -0.23 -10.90 -15.59
C SER A 54 1.18 -11.47 -15.79
N GLY A 55 1.91 -11.69 -14.70
CA GLY A 55 3.28 -12.18 -14.75
C GLY A 55 4.35 -11.14 -15.12
N SER A 56 4.01 -9.86 -15.31
CA SER A 56 4.99 -8.81 -15.62
C SER A 56 5.90 -8.41 -14.45
N GLY A 57 5.65 -8.90 -13.23
CA GLY A 57 6.47 -8.60 -12.03
C GLY A 57 5.86 -7.61 -11.05
N LYS A 58 4.62 -7.12 -11.27
CA LYS A 58 3.97 -6.08 -10.43
C LYS A 58 3.91 -6.43 -8.94
N SER A 59 3.41 -7.61 -8.58
CA SER A 59 3.34 -8.02 -7.16
C SER A 59 4.74 -8.18 -6.54
N THR A 60 5.72 -8.68 -7.31
CA THR A 60 7.11 -8.75 -6.87
C THR A 60 7.71 -7.35 -6.66
N PHE A 61 7.40 -6.40 -7.55
CA PHE A 61 7.76 -5.00 -7.39
C PHE A 61 7.21 -4.44 -6.07
N LEU A 62 5.91 -4.62 -5.84
CA LEU A 62 5.24 -4.12 -4.65
C LEU A 62 5.83 -4.76 -3.36
N GLN A 63 6.07 -6.07 -3.38
CA GLN A 63 6.68 -6.79 -2.25
C GLN A 63 8.09 -6.31 -1.94
N CYS A 64 8.92 -6.09 -2.96
CA CYS A 64 10.26 -5.52 -2.77
C CYS A 64 10.18 -4.08 -2.27
N ALA A 65 9.32 -3.25 -2.85
CA ALA A 65 9.11 -1.86 -2.45
C ALA A 65 8.62 -1.72 -1.00
N ALA A 66 7.77 -2.63 -0.54
CA ALA A 66 7.27 -2.68 0.85
C ALA A 66 8.24 -3.39 1.83
N GLY A 67 9.37 -3.90 1.36
CA GLY A 67 10.30 -4.68 2.17
C GLY A 67 9.73 -6.02 2.67
N LEU A 68 8.70 -6.55 2.00
CA LEU A 68 8.17 -7.89 2.27
C LEU A 68 9.03 -8.98 1.63
N ASP A 69 9.70 -8.65 0.53
CA ASP A 69 10.69 -9.50 -0.11
C ASP A 69 11.98 -8.72 -0.33
N ARG A 70 13.13 -9.37 -0.17
CA ARG A 70 14.43 -8.72 -0.37
C ARG A 70 14.84 -8.80 -1.84
N PRO A 71 15.23 -7.70 -2.47
CA PRO A 71 15.79 -7.73 -3.82
C PRO A 71 17.07 -8.58 -3.85
N THR A 72 17.36 -9.19 -5.00
CA THR A 72 18.61 -9.90 -5.26
C THR A 72 19.78 -8.91 -5.43
N SER A 73 19.49 -7.73 -6.00
CA SER A 73 20.41 -6.60 -6.14
C SER A 73 19.66 -5.29 -6.25
N GLY A 74 20.38 -4.17 -6.11
CA GLY A 74 19.80 -2.83 -6.11
C GLY A 74 19.38 -2.37 -4.72
N THR A 75 18.82 -1.17 -4.63
CA THR A 75 18.47 -0.50 -3.37
C THR A 75 17.02 -0.06 -3.36
N VAL A 76 16.33 -0.26 -2.24
CA VAL A 76 14.98 0.25 -1.99
C VAL A 76 15.01 1.18 -0.79
N ARG A 77 14.47 2.39 -0.94
CA ARG A 77 14.40 3.38 0.13
C ARG A 77 12.98 3.89 0.34
N ILE A 78 12.57 4.01 1.61
CA ILE A 78 11.37 4.74 2.02
C ILE A 78 11.81 6.01 2.74
N GLY A 79 11.51 7.17 2.13
CA GLY A 79 12.12 8.43 2.50
C GLY A 79 13.64 8.34 2.39
N THR A 80 14.35 8.58 3.49
CA THR A 80 15.82 8.46 3.57
C THR A 80 16.32 7.09 4.01
N THR A 81 15.43 6.18 4.41
CA THR A 81 15.78 4.88 5.00
C THR A 81 16.00 3.83 3.92
N ASP A 82 17.19 3.27 3.84
CA ASP A 82 17.53 2.13 3.00
C ASP A 82 17.07 0.82 3.66
N LEU A 83 16.13 0.11 3.03
CA LEU A 83 15.55 -1.13 3.58
C LEU A 83 16.58 -2.27 3.63
N GLY A 84 17.53 -2.29 2.68
CA GLY A 84 18.58 -3.31 2.60
C GLY A 84 19.57 -3.25 3.76
N SER A 85 19.76 -2.09 4.38
CA SER A 85 20.65 -1.88 5.52
C SER A 85 20.04 -2.31 6.86
N LEU A 86 18.73 -2.59 6.92
CA LEU A 86 18.02 -2.88 8.16
C LEU A 86 18.13 -4.36 8.55
N SER A 87 18.26 -4.62 9.87
CA SER A 87 18.01 -5.95 10.42
C SER A 87 16.53 -6.33 10.28
N GLU A 88 16.20 -7.63 10.33
CA GLU A 88 14.82 -8.10 10.23
C GLU A 88 13.90 -7.45 11.31
N ALA A 89 14.40 -7.30 12.53
CA ALA A 89 13.64 -6.63 13.59
C ALA A 89 13.40 -5.14 13.30
N ALA A 90 14.37 -4.43 12.72
CA ALA A 90 14.22 -3.03 12.33
C ALA A 90 13.27 -2.89 11.13
N LEU A 91 13.38 -3.79 10.14
CA LEU A 91 12.48 -3.83 8.98
C LEU A 91 11.04 -4.14 9.39
N THR A 92 10.84 -5.05 10.34
CA THR A 92 9.51 -5.35 10.90
C THR A 92 8.90 -4.13 11.59
N ARG A 93 9.67 -3.39 12.41
CA ARG A 93 9.22 -2.13 13.01
C ARG A 93 8.88 -1.09 11.95
N LEU A 94 9.74 -0.90 10.94
CA LEU A 94 9.48 0.05 9.86
C LEU A 94 8.17 -0.28 9.12
N ARG A 95 7.94 -1.56 8.77
CA ARG A 95 6.70 -1.99 8.11
C ARG A 95 5.48 -1.68 8.97
N ARG A 96 5.53 -2.00 10.27
CA ARG A 96 4.43 -1.74 11.20
C ARG A 96 4.12 -0.24 11.32
N ASP A 97 5.14 0.61 11.40
CA ASP A 97 4.99 2.02 11.78
C ASP A 97 4.83 2.95 10.57
N ARG A 98 5.42 2.61 9.41
CA ARG A 98 5.52 3.50 8.26
C ARG A 98 4.87 2.98 6.98
N ILE A 99 4.42 1.72 6.95
CA ILE A 99 3.85 1.08 5.77
C ILE A 99 2.44 0.58 6.08
N GLY A 100 1.48 0.95 5.23
CA GLY A 100 0.20 0.27 5.11
C GLY A 100 0.25 -0.73 3.95
N PHE A 101 -0.42 -1.87 4.10
CA PHE A 101 -0.51 -2.84 3.01
C PHE A 101 -1.93 -3.37 2.85
N VAL A 102 -2.43 -3.36 1.61
CA VAL A 102 -3.73 -3.92 1.20
C VAL A 102 -3.45 -5.02 0.20
N PHE A 103 -3.76 -6.27 0.57
CA PHE A 103 -3.54 -7.43 -0.29
C PHE A 103 -4.71 -7.65 -1.25
N GLN A 104 -4.45 -8.29 -2.38
CA GLN A 104 -5.46 -8.72 -3.35
C GLN A 104 -6.45 -9.72 -2.73
N SER A 105 -5.94 -10.70 -1.99
CA SER A 105 -6.76 -11.75 -1.39
C SER A 105 -7.42 -11.24 -0.10
N HIS A 106 -8.75 -11.27 -0.04
CA HIS A 106 -9.51 -10.93 1.16
C HIS A 106 -9.10 -11.78 2.38
N ALA A 107 -8.79 -13.07 2.16
CA ALA A 107 -8.35 -13.99 3.21
C ALA A 107 -7.00 -13.58 3.86
N LEU A 108 -6.17 -12.82 3.16
CA LEU A 108 -4.90 -12.30 3.70
C LEU A 108 -5.08 -10.92 4.37
N ASN A 109 -6.20 -10.27 4.12
CA ASN A 109 -6.42 -8.93 4.65
C ASN A 109 -6.92 -8.92 6.08
N LEU A 110 -7.69 -9.90 6.53
CA LEU A 110 -8.29 -9.87 7.86
C LEU A 110 -7.96 -11.14 8.65
N VAL A 111 -7.83 -10.99 9.96
CA VAL A 111 -7.68 -12.10 10.90
C VAL A 111 -9.08 -12.58 11.27
N PRO A 112 -9.49 -13.81 10.89
CA PRO A 112 -10.88 -14.27 11.05
C PRO A 112 -11.35 -14.38 12.50
N SER A 113 -10.44 -14.59 13.45
CA SER A 113 -10.75 -14.72 14.87
C SER A 113 -10.93 -13.39 15.61
N LEU A 114 -10.72 -12.26 14.93
CA LEU A 114 -10.87 -10.93 15.47
C LEU A 114 -12.09 -10.24 14.84
N SER A 115 -12.80 -9.42 15.62
CA SER A 115 -13.83 -8.52 15.11
C SER A 115 -13.23 -7.53 14.09
N ILE A 116 -14.08 -6.82 13.33
CA ILE A 116 -13.57 -5.84 12.36
C ILE A 116 -12.90 -4.65 13.03
N GLU A 117 -13.33 -4.23 14.23
CA GLU A 117 -12.67 -3.18 15.00
C GLU A 117 -11.29 -3.63 15.47
N GLU A 118 -11.19 -4.83 16.04
CA GLU A 118 -9.92 -5.44 16.45
C GLU A 118 -8.97 -5.60 15.26
N ASN A 119 -9.47 -6.00 14.08
CA ASN A 119 -8.68 -6.06 12.86
C ASN A 119 -8.10 -4.69 12.48
N VAL A 120 -8.90 -3.62 12.57
CA VAL A 120 -8.44 -2.26 12.23
C VAL A 120 -7.36 -1.79 13.19
N VAL A 121 -7.53 -2.01 14.50
CA VAL A 121 -6.57 -1.52 15.51
C VAL A 121 -5.37 -2.46 15.72
N LEU A 122 -5.38 -3.66 15.15
CA LEU A 122 -4.33 -4.67 15.30
C LEU A 122 -2.90 -4.12 15.12
N PRO A 123 -2.59 -3.28 14.10
CA PRO A 123 -1.25 -2.73 13.95
C PRO A 123 -0.80 -1.87 15.15
N LEU A 124 -1.72 -1.14 15.79
CA LEU A 124 -1.43 -0.36 17.00
C LEU A 124 -1.14 -1.27 18.19
N VAL A 125 -1.94 -2.33 18.37
CA VAL A 125 -1.74 -3.34 19.41
C VAL A 125 -0.39 -4.04 19.25
N LEU A 126 -0.03 -4.41 18.02
CA LEU A 126 1.29 -4.97 17.69
C LEU A 126 2.44 -3.97 17.92
N ALA A 127 2.14 -2.68 17.93
CA ALA A 127 3.07 -1.62 18.31
C ALA A 127 3.20 -1.43 19.83
N GLY A 128 2.41 -2.15 20.64
CA GLY A 128 2.43 -2.09 22.09
C GLY A 128 1.33 -1.23 22.68
N ALA A 129 0.34 -0.77 21.90
CA ALA A 129 -0.82 -0.07 22.43
C ALA A 129 -1.72 -1.04 23.21
N ASP A 130 -2.33 -0.57 24.28
CA ASP A 130 -3.34 -1.33 25.02
C ASP A 130 -4.61 -1.49 24.17
N PRO A 131 -5.05 -2.70 23.85
CA PRO A 131 -6.27 -2.93 23.10
C PRO A 131 -7.54 -2.40 23.79
N ALA A 132 -7.51 -2.17 25.10
CA ALA A 132 -8.60 -1.59 25.88
C ALA A 132 -8.52 -0.05 26.01
N ASP A 133 -7.45 0.59 25.49
CA ASP A 133 -7.33 2.05 25.51
C ASP A 133 -8.42 2.67 24.62
N GLU A 134 -9.29 3.49 25.22
CA GLU A 134 -10.40 4.14 24.52
C GLU A 134 -9.92 5.01 23.33
N ARG A 135 -8.71 5.56 23.37
CA ARG A 135 -8.14 6.31 22.23
C ARG A 135 -7.81 5.41 21.04
N VAL A 136 -7.37 4.17 21.31
CA VAL A 136 -7.10 3.16 20.28
C VAL A 136 -8.41 2.73 19.64
N LEU A 137 -9.42 2.41 20.46
CA LEU A 137 -10.75 2.01 19.99
C LEU A 137 -11.46 3.15 19.24
N ALA A 138 -11.42 4.38 19.76
CA ALA A 138 -11.99 5.54 19.07
C ALA A 138 -11.38 5.72 17.68
N ARG A 139 -10.05 5.60 17.53
CA ARG A 139 -9.37 5.66 16.23
C ARG A 139 -9.83 4.56 15.28
N GLY A 140 -10.05 3.34 15.79
CA GLY A 140 -10.62 2.23 15.01
C GLY A 140 -12.02 2.55 14.51
N ARG A 141 -12.89 3.03 15.40
CA ARG A 141 -14.27 3.43 15.08
C ARG A 141 -14.33 4.58 14.06
N ASP A 142 -13.48 5.59 14.21
CA ASP A 142 -13.40 6.71 13.26
C ASP A 142 -13.02 6.22 11.85
N LEU A 143 -12.04 5.31 11.75
CA LEU A 143 -11.67 4.73 10.46
C LEU A 143 -12.76 3.83 9.89
N LEU A 144 -13.44 3.02 10.72
CA LEU A 144 -14.61 2.25 10.28
C LEU A 144 -15.73 3.15 9.79
N ALA A 145 -15.98 4.29 10.43
CA ALA A 145 -16.94 5.27 9.96
C ALA A 145 -16.53 5.86 8.60
N ARG A 146 -15.27 6.23 8.41
CA ARG A 146 -14.74 6.73 7.12
C ARG A 146 -14.92 5.73 5.98
N VAL A 147 -14.81 4.44 6.26
CA VAL A 147 -15.00 3.39 5.24
C VAL A 147 -16.47 2.91 5.12
N GLY A 148 -17.42 3.65 5.72
CA GLY A 148 -18.86 3.36 5.64
C GLY A 148 -19.30 2.14 6.45
N LEU A 149 -18.60 1.83 7.54
CA LEU A 149 -18.90 0.70 8.44
C LEU A 149 -19.12 1.16 9.89
N ALA A 150 -19.64 2.39 10.08
CA ALA A 150 -19.97 2.94 11.39
C ALA A 150 -20.89 2.00 12.18
N GLY A 151 -20.61 1.81 13.47
CA GLY A 151 -21.42 0.97 14.38
C GLY A 151 -21.31 -0.54 14.13
N ARG A 152 -20.47 -1.00 13.20
CA ARG A 152 -20.33 -2.42 12.87
C ARG A 152 -19.07 -3.07 13.49
N GLY A 153 -18.34 -2.37 14.35
CA GLY A 153 -17.03 -2.78 14.88
C GLY A 153 -17.00 -4.19 15.51
N ALA A 154 -18.05 -4.60 16.18
CA ALA A 154 -18.15 -5.90 16.83
C ALA A 154 -18.46 -7.08 15.88
N GLN A 155 -18.65 -6.84 14.59
CA GLN A 155 -19.00 -7.89 13.63
C GLN A 155 -17.81 -8.79 13.31
N ASP A 156 -18.11 -10.04 13.00
CA ASP A 156 -17.16 -11.01 12.45
C ASP A 156 -16.86 -10.67 10.98
N PRO A 157 -15.60 -10.69 10.56
CA PRO A 157 -15.21 -10.45 9.16
C PRO A 157 -15.93 -11.34 8.15
N SER A 158 -16.26 -12.59 8.51
CA SER A 158 -16.95 -13.53 7.63
C SER A 158 -18.38 -13.12 7.27
N THR A 159 -18.99 -12.22 8.04
CA THR A 159 -20.33 -11.69 7.77
C THR A 159 -20.35 -10.55 6.76
N LEU A 160 -19.17 -10.08 6.35
CA LEU A 160 -19.01 -8.96 5.42
C LEU A 160 -18.93 -9.44 3.98
N SER A 161 -19.44 -8.63 3.04
CA SER A 161 -19.15 -8.81 1.60
C SER A 161 -17.66 -8.57 1.32
N GLY A 162 -17.15 -9.08 0.18
CA GLY A 162 -15.76 -8.88 -0.23
C GLY A 162 -15.36 -7.40 -0.27
N GLY A 163 -16.22 -6.52 -0.81
CA GLY A 163 -15.99 -5.08 -0.82
C GLY A 163 -15.96 -4.46 0.58
N GLN A 164 -16.79 -4.96 1.52
CA GLN A 164 -16.76 -4.51 2.91
C GLN A 164 -15.47 -4.97 3.60
N GLN A 165 -15.04 -6.22 3.40
CA GLN A 165 -13.75 -6.73 3.92
C GLN A 165 -12.57 -5.90 3.39
N GLN A 166 -12.60 -5.54 2.11
CA GLN A 166 -11.55 -4.72 1.51
C GLN A 166 -11.51 -3.32 2.12
N ARG A 167 -12.67 -2.72 2.40
CA ARG A 167 -12.73 -1.42 3.10
C ARG A 167 -12.19 -1.49 4.53
N VAL A 168 -12.43 -2.57 5.25
CA VAL A 168 -11.79 -2.82 6.57
C VAL A 168 -10.28 -2.94 6.42
N ALA A 169 -9.79 -3.61 5.36
CA ALA A 169 -8.36 -3.73 5.08
C ALA A 169 -7.70 -2.36 4.81
N VAL A 170 -8.38 -1.47 4.09
CA VAL A 170 -7.92 -0.08 3.89
C VAL A 170 -7.90 0.68 5.22
N ALA A 171 -8.96 0.57 6.04
CA ALA A 171 -8.99 1.19 7.38
C ALA A 171 -7.81 0.71 8.24
N ARG A 172 -7.53 -0.60 8.25
CA ARG A 172 -6.38 -1.18 8.94
C ARG A 172 -5.05 -0.64 8.42
N ALA A 173 -4.90 -0.54 7.11
CA ALA A 173 -3.69 0.00 6.49
C ALA A 173 -3.43 1.47 6.87
N LEU A 174 -4.47 2.22 7.21
CA LEU A 174 -4.40 3.64 7.58
C LEU A 174 -4.21 3.88 9.09
N VAL A 175 -4.46 2.89 9.95
CA VAL A 175 -4.60 3.12 11.40
C VAL A 175 -3.33 3.66 12.06
N THR A 176 -2.15 3.25 11.62
CA THR A 176 -0.86 3.76 12.12
C THR A 176 -0.48 5.12 11.57
N GLY A 177 -1.21 5.62 10.57
CA GLY A 177 -0.85 6.84 9.85
C GLY A 177 0.42 6.67 8.99
N PRO A 178 0.51 5.62 8.15
CA PRO A 178 1.73 5.27 7.43
C PRO A 178 2.18 6.36 6.45
N GLU A 179 3.45 6.37 6.09
CA GLU A 179 4.00 7.27 5.06
C GLU A 179 3.62 6.79 3.66
N VAL A 180 3.66 5.47 3.46
CA VAL A 180 3.35 4.84 2.17
C VAL A 180 2.35 3.71 2.36
N ILE A 181 1.34 3.66 1.50
CA ILE A 181 0.36 2.59 1.41
C ILE A 181 0.60 1.83 0.11
N PHE A 182 0.84 0.55 0.21
CA PHE A 182 0.95 -0.36 -0.92
C PHE A 182 -0.37 -1.12 -1.10
N ALA A 183 -0.89 -1.18 -2.32
CA ALA A 183 -2.14 -1.86 -2.64
C ALA A 183 -1.93 -2.82 -3.83
N ASP A 184 -2.04 -4.12 -3.58
CA ASP A 184 -1.91 -5.16 -4.60
C ASP A 184 -3.29 -5.53 -5.12
N GLU A 185 -3.62 -5.10 -6.36
CA GLU A 185 -4.89 -5.35 -7.04
C GLU A 185 -6.12 -5.11 -6.11
N PRO A 186 -6.26 -3.95 -5.46
CA PRO A 186 -7.20 -3.75 -4.36
C PRO A 186 -8.67 -3.86 -4.76
N THR A 187 -8.98 -3.89 -6.05
CA THR A 187 -10.35 -3.94 -6.60
C THR A 187 -10.64 -5.16 -7.44
N ALA A 188 -9.69 -6.10 -7.59
CA ALA A 188 -9.75 -7.19 -8.57
C ALA A 188 -10.92 -8.18 -8.43
N SER A 189 -11.64 -8.21 -7.33
CA SER A 189 -12.77 -9.14 -7.12
C SER A 189 -14.00 -8.41 -6.62
N LEU A 190 -14.08 -7.10 -6.87
CA LEU A 190 -15.16 -6.25 -6.40
C LEU A 190 -16.12 -5.90 -7.54
N ASP A 191 -17.37 -5.69 -7.19
CA ASP A 191 -18.31 -5.01 -8.08
C ASP A 191 -17.90 -3.55 -8.31
N PRO A 192 -18.39 -2.90 -9.39
CA PRO A 192 -17.95 -1.54 -9.73
C PRO A 192 -18.19 -0.51 -8.61
N GLU A 193 -19.31 -0.58 -7.91
CA GLU A 193 -19.62 0.35 -6.82
C GLU A 193 -18.64 0.18 -5.64
N SER A 194 -18.38 -1.05 -5.23
CA SER A 194 -17.40 -1.37 -4.18
C SER A 194 -15.98 -0.97 -4.60
N ALA A 195 -15.63 -1.15 -5.88
CA ALA A 195 -14.33 -0.74 -6.42
C ALA A 195 -14.12 0.77 -6.34
N GLU A 196 -15.11 1.57 -6.76
CA GLU A 196 -15.07 3.03 -6.66
C GLU A 196 -14.92 3.50 -5.21
N LEU A 197 -15.63 2.89 -4.27
CA LEU A 197 -15.50 3.21 -2.84
C LEU A 197 -14.08 2.94 -2.33
N VAL A 198 -13.48 1.81 -2.67
CA VAL A 198 -12.11 1.47 -2.25
C VAL A 198 -11.08 2.43 -2.87
N LEU A 199 -11.20 2.74 -4.17
CA LEU A 199 -10.31 3.68 -4.84
C LEU A 199 -10.48 5.11 -4.30
N GLY A 200 -11.71 5.51 -3.98
CA GLY A 200 -12.01 6.77 -3.31
C GLY A 200 -11.29 6.89 -1.96
N LEU A 201 -11.32 5.85 -1.13
CA LEU A 201 -10.61 5.82 0.16
C LEU A 201 -9.09 5.94 0.00
N LEU A 202 -8.51 5.25 -0.99
CA LEU A 202 -7.07 5.38 -1.29
C LEU A 202 -6.73 6.79 -1.81
N ARG A 203 -7.61 7.39 -2.60
CA ARG A 203 -7.45 8.77 -3.06
C ARG A 203 -7.56 9.78 -1.94
N ASP A 204 -8.48 9.58 -1.00
CA ASP A 204 -8.62 10.42 0.19
C ASP A 204 -7.41 10.30 1.12
N ALA A 205 -6.81 9.11 1.25
CA ALA A 205 -5.56 8.94 1.98
C ALA A 205 -4.44 9.85 1.43
N VAL A 206 -4.41 10.08 0.10
CA VAL A 206 -3.47 11.02 -0.52
C VAL A 206 -3.89 12.48 -0.33
N ARG A 207 -5.15 12.81 -0.66
CA ARG A 207 -5.60 14.21 -0.73
C ARG A 207 -5.86 14.84 0.62
N VAL A 208 -6.40 14.04 1.56
CA VAL A 208 -6.82 14.51 2.88
C VAL A 208 -5.75 14.23 3.92
N ASP A 209 -5.20 13.02 3.92
CA ASP A 209 -4.24 12.59 4.94
C ASP A 209 -2.78 12.83 4.53
N GLY A 210 -2.51 13.28 3.29
CA GLY A 210 -1.17 13.55 2.76
C GLY A 210 -0.28 12.30 2.63
N ARG A 211 -0.89 11.10 2.54
CA ARG A 211 -0.16 9.83 2.41
C ARG A 211 0.28 9.60 0.98
N THR A 212 1.22 8.70 0.79
CA THR A 212 1.63 8.24 -0.55
C THR A 212 0.97 6.90 -0.81
N VAL A 213 0.41 6.70 -2.00
CA VAL A 213 -0.17 5.41 -2.42
C VAL A 213 0.58 4.87 -3.62
N VAL A 214 0.96 3.60 -3.54
CA VAL A 214 1.51 2.81 -4.66
C VAL A 214 0.61 1.61 -4.88
N MET A 215 -0.11 1.61 -5.98
CA MET A 215 -1.05 0.56 -6.34
C MET A 215 -0.52 -0.22 -7.55
N VAL A 216 -0.61 -1.53 -7.52
CA VAL A 216 -0.47 -2.34 -8.73
C VAL A 216 -1.84 -2.79 -9.19
N THR A 217 -2.10 -2.73 -10.49
CA THR A 217 -3.35 -3.18 -11.08
C THR A 217 -3.19 -3.52 -12.56
N HIS A 218 -4.07 -4.34 -13.08
CA HIS A 218 -4.23 -4.57 -14.53
C HIS A 218 -5.49 -3.87 -15.07
N ASP A 219 -6.30 -3.27 -14.18
CA ASP A 219 -7.53 -2.55 -14.55
C ASP A 219 -7.22 -1.09 -14.93
N PRO A 220 -7.50 -0.66 -16.17
CA PRO A 220 -7.28 0.71 -16.60
C PRO A 220 -8.19 1.72 -15.87
N VAL A 221 -9.38 1.31 -15.40
CA VAL A 221 -10.28 2.18 -14.64
C VAL A 221 -9.65 2.50 -13.28
N ALA A 222 -9.16 1.48 -12.58
CA ALA A 222 -8.44 1.67 -11.32
C ALA A 222 -7.18 2.53 -11.51
N ALA A 223 -6.40 2.29 -12.58
CA ALA A 223 -5.21 3.08 -12.89
C ALA A 223 -5.51 4.57 -13.14
N GLY A 224 -6.69 4.87 -13.68
CA GLY A 224 -7.16 6.26 -13.92
C GLY A 224 -7.33 7.10 -12.65
N TRP A 225 -7.34 6.50 -11.46
CA TRP A 225 -7.39 7.21 -10.18
C TRP A 225 -6.03 7.75 -9.73
N ALA A 226 -4.94 7.27 -10.33
CA ALA A 226 -3.58 7.67 -9.97
C ALA A 226 -3.15 9.00 -10.61
N ASP A 227 -2.22 9.70 -9.96
CA ASP A 227 -1.57 10.90 -10.50
C ASP A 227 -0.51 10.53 -11.56
N THR A 228 0.10 9.34 -11.40
CA THR A 228 1.16 8.82 -12.27
C THR A 228 0.91 7.34 -12.54
N VAL A 229 1.07 6.94 -13.79
CA VAL A 229 0.98 5.52 -14.19
C VAL A 229 2.35 5.09 -14.74
N LEU A 230 2.90 4.03 -14.15
CA LEU A 230 4.12 3.36 -14.61
C LEU A 230 3.72 2.04 -15.27
N THR A 231 4.32 1.71 -16.40
CA THR A 231 4.04 0.45 -17.09
C THR A 231 5.13 -0.57 -16.83
N MET A 232 4.74 -1.74 -16.34
CA MET A 232 5.65 -2.87 -16.11
C MET A 232 5.46 -3.95 -17.18
N ASP A 233 6.55 -4.34 -17.81
CA ASP A 233 6.57 -5.38 -18.82
C ASP A 233 7.85 -6.21 -18.71
N GLY A 234 7.71 -7.55 -18.61
CA GLY A 234 8.85 -8.47 -18.51
C GLY A 234 9.82 -8.15 -17.36
N GLY A 235 9.32 -7.67 -16.22
CA GLY A 235 10.14 -7.31 -15.06
C GLY A 235 10.82 -5.95 -15.14
N ARG A 236 10.52 -5.12 -16.14
CA ARG A 236 11.09 -3.78 -16.32
C ARG A 236 10.01 -2.71 -16.30
N LEU A 237 10.32 -1.51 -15.82
CA LEU A 237 9.49 -0.32 -15.96
C LEU A 237 9.81 0.40 -17.28
N ARG A 238 8.74 0.91 -17.90
CA ARG A 238 8.79 1.74 -19.12
C ARG A 238 8.13 3.07 -18.85
#